data_cad79a7ad14cc14098161a1e131d51e2
#
_entry.id   cad79a7ad14cc14098161a1e131d51e2
#
_cell.length_a   1.000
_cell.length_b   1.000
_cell.length_c   1.000
_cell.angle_alpha   90.00
_cell.angle_beta   90.00
_cell.angle_gamma   90.00
#
_symmetry.space_group_name_H-M   'P 1'
#
loop_
_entity.id
_entity.type
_entity.pdbx_description
1 polymer ?
#
loop_
_entity_poly.entity_id
_entity_poly.type
_entity_poly.pdbx_seq_one_letter_code
_entity_poly.pdbx_strand_id
1 'polypeptide(L)'
;GADVPVFVKGHAAFAEGVGEILTPTSPKECWYLVAHPGISIPTPTIFTDPELKRNSPIRSLGALLQAPFANDCEMIARKRFREVEYLLSWLLEYAPSRLTGTGACVFGEFESQEAASEVLINAPEWVHGFVAQGVNISPVHLFRSRIPVLLHP
;
A
#
# COMPACT_ATOMS: atom_id res chain seq x y z
N GLY A 1 -6.19 -9.24 12.30
CA GLY A 1 -5.79 -7.86 12.22
C GLY A 1 -6.73 -7.07 11.31
N ALA A 2 -6.54 -5.76 11.23
CA ALA A 2 -7.39 -4.83 10.49
C ALA A 2 -7.49 -5.12 8.98
N ASP A 3 -6.48 -5.75 8.40
CA ASP A 3 -6.45 -6.07 6.96
C ASP A 3 -7.20 -7.36 6.60
N VAL A 4 -7.52 -8.21 7.57
CA VAL A 4 -8.18 -9.51 7.33
C VAL A 4 -9.53 -9.35 6.59
N PRO A 5 -10.41 -8.41 6.95
CA PRO A 5 -11.70 -8.27 6.29
C PRO A 5 -11.60 -8.01 4.79
N VAL A 6 -10.67 -7.17 4.32
CA VAL A 6 -10.52 -6.88 2.88
C VAL A 6 -10.04 -8.10 2.10
N PHE A 7 -9.14 -8.91 2.68
CA PHE A 7 -8.70 -10.15 2.05
C PHE A 7 -9.80 -11.20 1.98
N VAL A 8 -10.65 -11.30 3.01
CA VAL A 8 -11.81 -12.19 3.00
C VAL A 8 -12.83 -11.78 1.95
N LYS A 9 -13.09 -10.48 1.79
CA LYS A 9 -14.01 -9.96 0.76
C LYS A 9 -13.45 -10.13 -0.66
N GLY A 10 -12.14 -10.04 -0.83
CA GLY A 10 -11.46 -10.25 -2.11
C GLY A 10 -11.66 -9.13 -3.14
N HIS A 11 -12.11 -7.96 -2.71
CA HIS A 11 -12.30 -6.76 -3.54
C HIS A 11 -11.62 -5.56 -2.90
N ALA A 12 -11.13 -4.63 -3.74
CA ALA A 12 -10.66 -3.35 -3.29
C ALA A 12 -11.80 -2.62 -2.57
N ALA A 13 -11.51 -2.03 -1.43
CA ALA A 13 -12.50 -1.38 -0.59
C ALA A 13 -11.93 -0.17 0.14
N PHE A 14 -12.78 0.78 0.41
CA PHE A 14 -12.55 1.81 1.40
C PHE A 14 -12.88 1.22 2.77
N ALA A 15 -11.91 1.23 3.67
CA ALA A 15 -12.03 0.64 4.99
C ALA A 15 -12.15 1.73 6.06
N GLU A 16 -13.10 1.56 6.96
CA GLU A 16 -13.36 2.45 8.10
C GLU A 16 -13.38 1.64 9.41
N GLY A 17 -13.46 2.35 10.54
CA GLY A 17 -13.37 1.73 11.84
C GLY A 17 -11.98 1.18 12.12
N VAL A 18 -11.89 -0.08 12.50
CA VAL A 18 -10.63 -0.82 12.64
C VAL A 18 -10.39 -1.78 11.46
N GLY A 19 -10.96 -1.46 10.29
CA GLY A 19 -10.83 -2.23 9.06
C GLY A 19 -12.02 -3.15 8.75
N GLU A 20 -13.04 -3.18 9.59
CA GLU A 20 -14.22 -4.05 9.46
C GLU A 20 -15.33 -3.47 8.59
N ILE A 21 -15.41 -2.15 8.48
CA ILE A 21 -16.42 -1.47 7.67
C ILE A 21 -15.84 -1.27 6.28
N LEU A 22 -16.32 -2.04 5.31
CA LEU A 22 -15.79 -2.06 3.96
C LEU A 22 -16.81 -1.55 2.95
N THR A 23 -16.47 -0.46 2.26
CA THR A 23 -17.21 0.03 1.10
C THR A 23 -16.43 -0.37 -0.16
N PRO A 24 -16.98 -1.26 -1.02
CA PRO A 24 -16.33 -1.65 -2.26
C PRO A 24 -16.02 -0.43 -3.13
N THR A 25 -14.83 -0.42 -3.71
CA THR A 25 -14.39 0.66 -4.59
C THR A 25 -13.52 0.11 -5.72
N SER A 26 -13.33 0.91 -6.76
CA SER A 26 -12.51 0.52 -7.92
C SER A 26 -11.51 1.63 -8.23
N PRO A 27 -10.44 1.78 -7.43
CA PRO A 27 -9.36 2.69 -7.76
C PRO A 27 -8.71 2.29 -9.09
N LYS A 28 -8.02 3.23 -9.72
CA LYS A 28 -7.25 2.94 -10.93
C LYS A 28 -6.26 1.82 -10.65
N GLU A 29 -6.30 0.77 -11.46
CA GLU A 29 -5.30 -0.29 -11.43
C GLU A 29 -4.02 0.23 -12.07
N CYS A 30 -2.94 0.31 -11.29
CA CYS A 30 -1.62 0.72 -11.77
C CYS A 30 -0.61 -0.39 -11.51
N TRP A 31 0.62 -0.15 -11.96
CA TRP A 31 1.78 -0.95 -11.60
C TRP A 31 2.50 -0.32 -10.44
N TYR A 32 3.01 -1.12 -9.54
CA TYR A 32 3.69 -0.67 -8.34
C TYR A 32 5.11 -1.20 -8.31
N LEU A 33 6.07 -0.32 -8.04
CA LEU A 33 7.37 -0.72 -7.53
C LEU A 33 7.29 -0.68 -6.01
N VAL A 34 7.33 -1.85 -5.38
CA VAL A 34 7.35 -2.01 -3.92
C VAL A 34 8.79 -2.23 -3.50
N ALA A 35 9.29 -1.41 -2.59
CA ALA A 35 10.67 -1.48 -2.12
C ALA A 35 10.75 -1.51 -0.59
N HIS A 36 11.79 -2.18 -0.09
CA HIS A 36 12.05 -2.38 1.33
C HIS A 36 13.42 -1.83 1.71
N PRO A 37 13.54 -1.03 2.78
CA PRO A 37 14.80 -0.38 3.17
C PRO A 37 15.76 -1.27 3.97
N GLY A 38 15.49 -2.56 4.10
CA GLY A 38 16.32 -3.50 4.84
C GLY A 38 16.17 -3.48 6.35
N ILE A 39 15.23 -2.69 6.88
CA ILE A 39 14.95 -2.61 8.33
C ILE A 39 13.51 -2.98 8.64
N SER A 40 13.25 -3.43 9.86
CA SER A 40 11.90 -3.63 10.38
C SER A 40 11.51 -2.51 11.32
N ILE A 41 10.28 -2.02 11.17
CA ILE A 41 9.69 -1.04 12.07
C ILE A 41 8.58 -1.73 12.87
N PRO A 42 8.74 -1.90 14.19
CA PRO A 42 7.64 -2.40 15.02
C PRO A 42 6.45 -1.42 14.97
N THR A 43 5.28 -1.92 14.62
CA THR A 43 4.06 -1.11 14.52
C THR A 43 3.82 -0.22 15.75
N PRO A 44 4.00 -0.70 17.00
CA PRO A 44 3.84 0.14 18.18
C PRO A 44 4.77 1.37 18.19
N THR A 45 5.99 1.27 17.63
CA THR A 45 6.94 2.38 17.57
C THR A 45 6.35 3.60 16.86
N ILE A 46 5.60 3.38 15.80
CA ILE A 46 4.91 4.46 15.06
C ILE A 46 3.69 4.93 15.84
N PHE A 47 2.82 4.01 16.29
CA PHE A 47 1.56 4.40 16.93
C PHE A 47 1.72 5.04 18.31
N THR A 48 2.81 4.79 19.02
CA THR A 48 3.08 5.44 20.30
C THR A 48 3.89 6.72 20.20
N ASP A 49 4.35 7.07 19.00
CA ASP A 49 5.14 8.31 18.80
C ASP A 49 4.31 9.54 19.18
N PRO A 50 4.83 10.43 20.06
CA PRO A 50 4.09 11.61 20.50
C PRO A 50 3.81 12.61 19.38
N GLU A 51 4.59 12.59 18.31
CA GLU A 51 4.41 13.49 17.17
C GLU A 51 3.46 12.93 16.10
N LEU A 52 2.96 11.70 16.27
CA LEU A 52 2.00 11.12 15.33
C LEU A 52 0.71 11.94 15.33
N LYS A 53 0.33 12.43 14.16
CA LYS A 53 -0.93 13.15 13.97
C LYS A 53 -2.11 12.18 14.09
N ARG A 54 -2.99 12.42 15.05
CA ARG A 54 -4.14 11.54 15.35
C ARG A 54 -5.49 12.17 15.07
N ASN A 55 -5.50 13.39 14.59
CA ASN A 55 -6.70 14.21 14.36
C ASN A 55 -6.82 14.67 12.91
N SER A 56 -6.31 13.88 11.97
CA SER A 56 -6.50 14.14 10.54
C SER A 56 -7.99 14.14 10.23
N PRO A 57 -8.48 15.09 9.42
CA PRO A 57 -9.88 15.15 9.09
C PRO A 57 -10.31 13.89 8.32
N ILE A 58 -11.50 13.40 8.65
CA ILE A 58 -12.11 12.29 7.90
C ILE A 58 -12.40 12.78 6.49
N ARG A 59 -11.98 12.01 5.50
CA ARG A 59 -12.20 12.29 4.08
C ARG A 59 -13.25 11.35 3.52
N SER A 60 -14.12 11.87 2.67
CA SER A 60 -15.07 11.03 1.94
C SER A 60 -14.34 10.15 0.90
N LEU A 61 -14.94 9.01 0.56
CA LEU A 61 -14.42 8.13 -0.49
C LEU A 61 -14.21 8.89 -1.81
N GLY A 62 -15.16 9.74 -2.22
CA GLY A 62 -15.03 10.56 -3.43
C GLY A 62 -13.82 11.49 -3.40
N ALA A 63 -13.55 12.14 -2.27
CA ALA A 63 -12.39 12.99 -2.09
C ALA A 63 -11.07 12.18 -2.13
N LEU A 64 -11.07 10.96 -1.59
CA LEU A 64 -9.90 10.09 -1.60
C LEU A 64 -9.57 9.57 -3.00
N LEU A 65 -10.58 9.28 -3.83
CA LEU A 65 -10.36 8.82 -5.20
C LEU A 65 -9.85 9.92 -6.14
N GLN A 66 -10.04 11.20 -5.78
CA GLN A 66 -9.62 12.35 -6.59
C GLN A 66 -8.27 12.94 -6.16
N ALA A 67 -7.80 12.68 -4.98
CA ALA A 67 -6.59 13.26 -4.43
C ALA A 67 -5.64 12.18 -3.91
N PRO A 68 -4.31 12.44 -3.93
CA PRO A 68 -3.33 11.53 -3.35
C PRO A 68 -3.68 11.21 -1.90
N PHE A 69 -3.56 9.95 -1.53
CA PHE A 69 -3.70 9.53 -0.15
C PHE A 69 -2.52 10.08 0.66
N ALA A 70 -2.80 10.57 1.88
CA ALA A 70 -1.78 10.84 2.85
C ALA A 70 -1.76 9.70 3.88
N ASN A 71 -0.59 9.25 4.25
CA ASN A 71 -0.39 8.27 5.33
C ASN A 71 0.18 9.02 6.55
N ASP A 72 -0.59 9.17 7.60
CA ASP A 72 -0.15 9.90 8.81
C ASP A 72 1.08 9.26 9.47
N CYS A 73 1.33 7.97 9.24
CA CYS A 73 2.52 7.28 9.74
C CYS A 73 3.80 7.65 8.96
N GLU A 74 3.69 8.14 7.72
CA GLU A 74 4.83 8.38 6.85
C GLU A 74 5.80 9.41 7.42
N MET A 75 5.29 10.53 7.93
CA MET A 75 6.14 11.58 8.51
C MET A 75 6.97 11.05 9.68
N ILE A 76 6.38 10.21 10.53
CA ILE A 76 7.08 9.61 11.66
C ILE A 76 8.12 8.61 11.20
N ALA A 77 7.76 7.73 10.27
CA ALA A 77 8.67 6.73 9.73
C ALA A 77 9.90 7.39 9.08
N ARG A 78 9.70 8.41 8.25
CA ARG A 78 10.78 9.18 7.63
C ARG A 78 11.67 9.89 8.65
N LYS A 79 11.07 10.48 9.68
CA LYS A 79 11.81 11.22 10.72
C LYS A 79 12.64 10.31 11.60
N ARG A 80 12.12 9.12 11.94
CA ARG A 80 12.77 8.19 12.89
C ARG A 80 13.72 7.21 12.23
N PHE A 81 13.52 6.90 10.94
CA PHE A 81 14.27 5.88 10.21
C PHE A 81 14.84 6.46 8.91
N ARG A 82 16.14 6.73 8.92
CA ARG A 82 16.88 7.32 7.78
C ARG A 82 16.76 6.46 6.53
N GLU A 83 16.74 5.14 6.69
CA GLU A 83 16.64 4.18 5.61
C GLU A 83 15.31 4.34 4.85
N VAL A 84 14.21 4.61 5.58
CA VAL A 84 12.90 4.91 4.98
C VAL A 84 12.94 6.25 4.25
N GLU A 85 13.53 7.29 4.88
CA GLU A 85 13.67 8.60 4.26
C GLU A 85 14.44 8.54 2.95
N TYR A 86 15.59 7.85 2.93
CA TYR A 86 16.40 7.73 1.72
C TYR A 86 15.70 6.94 0.62
N LEU A 87 15.06 5.83 0.97
CA LEU A 87 14.36 4.99 0.00
C LEU A 87 13.15 5.73 -0.59
N LEU A 88 12.35 6.39 0.23
CA LEU A 88 11.19 7.13 -0.25
C LEU A 88 11.58 8.35 -1.07
N SER A 89 12.60 9.11 -0.64
CA SER A 89 13.12 10.24 -1.40
C SER A 89 13.65 9.83 -2.76
N TRP A 90 14.39 8.72 -2.83
CA TRP A 90 14.85 8.17 -4.10
C TRP A 90 13.68 7.79 -5.02
N LEU A 91 12.68 7.08 -4.51
CA LEU A 91 11.55 6.62 -5.32
C LEU A 91 10.66 7.78 -5.80
N LEU A 92 10.55 8.84 -5.02
CA LEU A 92 9.81 10.07 -5.37
C LEU A 92 10.41 10.82 -6.57
N GLU A 93 11.67 10.59 -6.90
CA GLU A 93 12.30 11.17 -8.11
C GLU A 93 11.72 10.57 -9.41
N TYR A 94 11.13 9.37 -9.33
CA TYR A 94 10.63 8.63 -10.50
C TYR A 94 9.12 8.57 -10.59
N ALA A 95 8.41 8.51 -9.46
CA ALA A 95 6.96 8.33 -9.45
C ALA A 95 6.33 8.85 -8.14
N PRO A 96 5.02 9.13 -8.14
CA PRO A 96 4.26 9.33 -6.90
C PRO A 96 4.43 8.13 -5.99
N SER A 97 4.99 8.35 -4.80
CA SER A 97 5.42 7.29 -3.89
C SER A 97 5.02 7.56 -2.46
N ARG A 98 4.78 6.51 -1.70
CA ARG A 98 4.31 6.58 -0.30
C ARG A 98 4.79 5.41 0.53
N LEU A 99 4.77 5.61 1.84
CA LEU A 99 4.88 4.54 2.82
C LEU A 99 3.61 3.67 2.80
N THR A 100 3.75 2.35 2.90
CA THR A 100 2.61 1.46 3.13
C THR A 100 2.46 1.14 4.62
N GLY A 101 1.24 1.27 5.14
CA GLY A 101 0.94 1.00 6.54
C GLY A 101 1.82 1.82 7.51
N THR A 102 2.43 1.15 8.47
CA THR A 102 3.41 1.75 9.41
C THR A 102 4.86 1.65 8.92
N GLY A 103 5.07 1.16 7.72
CA GLY A 103 6.39 0.90 7.15
C GLY A 103 6.85 -0.55 7.44
N ALA A 104 8.09 -0.93 7.09
CA ALA A 104 9.14 -0.09 6.46
C ALA A 104 9.02 0.02 4.93
N CYS A 105 8.17 -0.78 4.27
CA CYS A 105 8.02 -0.75 2.83
C CYS A 105 7.46 0.58 2.33
N VAL A 106 7.94 0.97 1.16
CA VAL A 106 7.41 2.08 0.36
C VAL A 106 6.97 1.56 -0.99
N PHE A 107 6.10 2.28 -1.67
CA PHE A 107 5.71 1.94 -3.04
C PHE A 107 5.58 3.19 -3.91
N GLY A 108 5.90 3.03 -5.19
CA GLY A 108 5.67 4.04 -6.23
C GLY A 108 4.66 3.55 -7.25
N GLU A 109 3.86 4.45 -7.78
CA GLU A 109 2.80 4.17 -8.77
C GLU A 109 3.30 4.46 -10.18
N PHE A 110 3.19 3.49 -11.08
CA PHE A 110 3.61 3.57 -12.47
C PHE A 110 2.47 3.21 -13.42
N GLU A 111 2.47 3.80 -14.61
CA GLU A 111 1.46 3.54 -15.64
C GLU A 111 1.66 2.18 -16.33
N SER A 112 2.88 1.63 -16.31
CA SER A 112 3.21 0.37 -16.99
C SER A 112 4.21 -0.47 -16.19
N GLN A 113 4.23 -1.77 -16.47
CA GLN A 113 5.20 -2.70 -15.93
C GLN A 113 6.62 -2.33 -16.36
N GLU A 114 6.78 -1.93 -17.61
CA GLU A 114 8.05 -1.56 -18.21
C GLU A 114 8.66 -0.37 -17.47
N ALA A 115 7.88 0.69 -17.24
CA ALA A 115 8.35 1.88 -16.52
C ALA A 115 8.79 1.54 -15.08
N ALA A 116 8.01 0.75 -14.35
CA ALA A 116 8.36 0.31 -13.00
C ALA A 116 9.62 -0.58 -13.00
N SER A 117 9.72 -1.49 -13.96
CA SER A 117 10.85 -2.41 -14.09
C SER A 117 12.15 -1.69 -14.48
N GLU A 118 12.07 -0.69 -15.34
CA GLU A 118 13.23 0.11 -15.74
C GLU A 118 13.83 0.85 -14.53
N VAL A 119 13.00 1.44 -13.68
CA VAL A 119 13.45 2.08 -12.44
C VAL A 119 14.11 1.07 -11.51
N LEU A 120 13.52 -0.11 -11.34
CA LEU A 120 14.07 -1.16 -10.47
C LEU A 120 15.41 -1.71 -10.99
N ILE A 121 15.53 -1.95 -12.31
CA ILE A 121 16.76 -2.47 -12.93
C ILE A 121 17.91 -1.48 -12.77
N ASN A 122 17.64 -0.18 -12.84
CA ASN A 122 18.63 0.87 -12.69
C ASN A 122 18.77 1.37 -11.24
N ALA A 123 18.11 0.71 -10.29
CA ALA A 123 18.16 1.09 -8.88
C ALA A 123 19.56 0.87 -8.29
N PRO A 124 19.98 1.67 -7.31
CA PRO A 124 21.18 1.41 -6.52
C PRO A 124 21.12 0.04 -5.84
N GLU A 125 22.28 -0.58 -5.61
CA GLU A 125 22.39 -1.92 -5.00
C GLU A 125 21.71 -2.05 -3.63
N TRP A 126 21.58 -0.94 -2.90
CA TRP A 126 20.91 -0.93 -1.59
C TRP A 126 19.38 -0.95 -1.69
N VAL A 127 18.79 -0.79 -2.89
CA VAL A 127 17.34 -0.86 -3.11
C VAL A 127 16.94 -2.30 -3.37
N HIS A 128 16.11 -2.84 -2.52
CA HIS A 128 15.51 -4.17 -2.67
C HIS A 128 14.02 -4.04 -2.89
N GLY A 129 13.51 -4.61 -3.97
CA GLY A 129 12.10 -4.46 -4.31
C GLY A 129 11.64 -5.41 -5.40
N PHE A 130 10.37 -5.27 -5.76
CA PHE A 130 9.74 -6.00 -6.84
C PHE A 130 8.65 -5.14 -7.49
N VAL A 131 8.30 -5.50 -8.73
CA VAL A 131 7.20 -4.88 -9.46
C VAL A 131 5.96 -5.76 -9.35
N ALA A 132 4.81 -5.16 -9.05
CA ALA A 132 3.53 -5.84 -8.94
C ALA A 132 2.42 -5.06 -9.65
N GLN A 133 1.45 -5.80 -10.19
CA GLN A 133 0.24 -5.21 -10.74
C GLN A 133 -0.79 -5.01 -9.64
N GLY A 134 -1.36 -3.80 -9.56
CA GLY A 134 -2.54 -3.54 -8.73
C GLY A 134 -3.78 -4.16 -9.34
N VAL A 135 -4.59 -4.82 -8.52
CA VAL A 135 -5.84 -5.44 -8.95
C VAL A 135 -6.97 -5.09 -7.98
N ASN A 136 -8.15 -4.81 -8.50
CA ASN A 136 -9.32 -4.50 -7.68
C ASN A 136 -10.05 -5.77 -7.19
N ILE A 137 -9.85 -6.89 -7.87
CA ILE A 137 -10.45 -8.19 -7.51
C ILE A 137 -9.32 -9.18 -7.27
N SER A 138 -9.32 -9.83 -6.13
CA SER A 138 -8.34 -10.84 -5.78
C SER A 138 -8.35 -12.00 -6.80
N PRO A 139 -7.21 -12.41 -7.38
CA PRO A 139 -7.14 -13.57 -8.25
C PRO A 139 -7.66 -14.86 -7.59
N VAL A 140 -7.45 -15.00 -6.28
CA VAL A 140 -7.98 -16.14 -5.50
C VAL A 140 -9.50 -16.13 -5.49
N HIS A 141 -10.11 -14.95 -5.36
CA HIS A 141 -11.57 -14.80 -5.38
C HIS A 141 -12.15 -15.15 -6.75
N LEU A 142 -11.52 -14.68 -7.83
CA LEU A 142 -11.89 -15.03 -9.20
C LEU A 142 -11.75 -16.54 -9.48
N PHE A 143 -10.71 -17.17 -8.96
CA PHE A 143 -10.50 -18.60 -9.09
C PHE A 143 -11.60 -19.39 -8.38
N ARG A 144 -11.94 -19.05 -7.14
CA ARG A 144 -13.00 -19.70 -6.37
C ARG A 144 -14.36 -19.61 -7.04
N SER A 145 -14.69 -18.49 -7.68
CA SER A 145 -15.97 -18.32 -8.38
C SER A 145 -16.10 -19.20 -9.63
N ARG A 146 -14.98 -19.73 -10.15
CA ARG A 146 -14.94 -20.63 -11.32
C ARG A 146 -14.97 -22.11 -10.96
N ILE A 147 -14.79 -22.46 -9.69
CA ILE A 147 -14.88 -23.85 -9.24
C ILE A 147 -16.36 -24.18 -9.09
N PRO A 148 -16.91 -25.20 -9.83
CA PRO A 148 -18.27 -25.67 -9.59
C PRO A 148 -18.38 -26.12 -8.13
N VAL A 149 -19.38 -25.63 -7.42
CA VAL A 149 -19.72 -26.17 -6.11
C VAL A 149 -20.18 -27.61 -6.36
N LEU A 150 -19.31 -28.57 -6.10
CA LEU A 150 -19.71 -29.96 -5.99
C LEU A 150 -20.63 -30.05 -4.77
N LEU A 151 -21.91 -29.92 -5.02
CA LEU A 151 -22.94 -30.26 -4.06
C LEU A 151 -22.80 -31.77 -3.83
N HIS A 152 -22.19 -32.12 -2.71
CA HIS A 152 -22.32 -33.48 -2.22
C HIS A 152 -23.77 -33.68 -1.75
N PRO A 153 -24.41 -34.78 -2.17
CA PRO A 153 -25.76 -35.11 -1.76
C PRO A 153 -25.87 -35.35 -0.25
#